data_4908489d7169cbe2c3290dea743273af
#
_entry.id   4908489d7169cbe2c3290dea743273af
#
_cell.length_a   1.000
_cell.length_b   1.000
_cell.length_c   1.000
_cell.angle_alpha   90.00
_cell.angle_beta   90.00
_cell.angle_gamma   90.00
#
_symmetry.space_group_name_H-M   'P 1'
#
loop_
_entity.id
_entity.type
_entity.pdbx_description
1 polymer ?
#
loop_
_entity_poly.entity_id
_entity_poly.type
_entity_poly.pdbx_seq_one_letter_code
_entity_poly.pdbx_strand_id
1 'polypeptide(L)'
;MLWLGDNTYLREPDWNSRTGFIKRYSHTRALAELQPLLASTHHYATWDDHDFGPNNSDGSFWLKETASEIFKLFWGNPNYDVTGNGGITGFFQWGDLDFFLMDNRYHRTSNNNFTEDRQLLGKDQIDWLINALSFSQAPFKFIAIGGQVLSSGGVYENYATYPEERKYLLDKIREAKIEGVVFLDGDRHHTVLSKMHE
;
A
#
# COMPACT_ATOMS: atom_id res chain seq x y z
N MET A 1 -0.50 15.80 0.84
CA MET A 1 -0.87 14.92 -0.31
C MET A 1 -0.55 13.48 0.09
N LEU A 2 -1.51 12.58 -0.12
CA LEU A 2 -1.31 11.14 0.06
C LEU A 2 -1.42 10.45 -1.31
N TRP A 3 -0.42 9.63 -1.66
CA TRP A 3 -0.34 8.88 -2.90
C TRP A 3 -0.64 7.41 -2.60
N LEU A 4 -1.56 6.81 -3.36
CA LEU A 4 -2.21 5.53 -3.01
C LEU A 4 -1.79 4.38 -3.93
N GLY A 5 -0.57 4.41 -4.43
CA GLY A 5 -0.07 3.42 -5.39
C GLY A 5 -0.17 3.91 -6.84
N ASP A 6 0.51 3.20 -7.73
CA ASP A 6 0.66 3.56 -9.16
C ASP A 6 1.18 5.00 -9.38
N ASN A 7 2.02 5.42 -8.48
CA ASN A 7 2.59 6.77 -8.49
C ASN A 7 3.65 6.93 -9.59
N THR A 8 4.24 5.80 -10.01
CA THR A 8 5.28 5.71 -11.03
C THR A 8 5.11 4.43 -11.82
N TYR A 9 4.90 4.55 -13.13
CA TYR A 9 4.72 3.38 -14.00
C TYR A 9 6.06 2.90 -14.55
N LEU A 10 6.65 1.91 -13.89
CA LEU A 10 7.83 1.18 -14.40
C LEU A 10 7.48 0.48 -15.73
N ARG A 11 8.43 0.45 -16.65
CA ARG A 11 8.30 -0.19 -17.97
C ARG A 11 9.33 -1.31 -18.10
N GLU A 12 9.17 -2.17 -19.08
CA GLU A 12 10.03 -3.33 -19.29
C GLU A 12 11.55 -3.04 -19.20
N PRO A 13 12.10 -1.95 -19.74
CA PRO A 13 13.52 -1.65 -19.57
C PRO A 13 13.89 -1.13 -18.17
N ASP A 14 12.92 -0.73 -17.34
CA ASP A 14 13.19 -0.07 -16.06
C ASP A 14 13.35 -1.07 -14.90
N TRP A 15 12.46 -2.07 -14.79
CA TRP A 15 12.44 -2.99 -13.64
C TRP A 15 13.53 -4.07 -13.63
N ASN A 16 14.45 -4.06 -14.60
CA ASN A 16 15.55 -5.03 -14.68
C ASN A 16 16.82 -4.56 -13.96
N SER A 17 16.85 -3.33 -13.46
CA SER A 17 18.04 -2.79 -12.80
C SER A 17 17.71 -1.62 -11.87
N ARG A 18 18.55 -1.43 -10.86
CA ARG A 18 18.48 -0.29 -9.95
C ARG A 18 18.50 1.06 -10.71
N THR A 19 19.33 1.17 -11.73
CA THR A 19 19.41 2.41 -12.55
C THR A 19 18.15 2.64 -13.37
N GLY A 20 17.48 1.59 -13.81
CA GLY A 20 16.18 1.68 -14.49
C GLY A 20 15.09 2.24 -13.56
N PHE A 21 15.00 1.72 -12.33
CA PHE A 21 14.11 2.28 -11.31
C PHE A 21 14.39 3.78 -11.08
N ILE A 22 15.64 4.16 -10.79
CA ILE A 22 16.02 5.56 -10.55
C ILE A 22 15.63 6.43 -11.74
N LYS A 23 15.92 5.98 -12.96
CA LYS A 23 15.57 6.70 -14.19
C LYS A 23 14.07 6.98 -14.28
N ARG A 24 13.23 5.97 -14.02
CA ARG A 24 11.78 6.09 -14.14
C ARG A 24 11.20 7.00 -13.05
N TYR A 25 11.59 6.81 -11.80
CA TYR A 25 11.18 7.67 -10.70
C TYR A 25 11.61 9.12 -10.91
N SER A 26 12.84 9.35 -11.36
CA SER A 26 13.33 10.69 -11.69
C SER A 26 12.57 11.31 -12.86
N HIS A 27 12.25 10.51 -13.90
CA HIS A 27 11.47 10.99 -15.04
C HIS A 27 10.06 11.45 -14.60
N THR A 28 9.36 10.67 -13.81
CA THR A 28 8.03 11.05 -13.30
C THR A 28 8.11 12.36 -12.51
N ARG A 29 9.11 12.49 -11.64
CA ARG A 29 9.29 13.71 -10.83
C ARG A 29 9.81 14.92 -11.62
N ALA A 30 10.37 14.73 -12.80
CA ALA A 30 10.82 15.82 -13.67
C ALA A 30 9.71 16.42 -14.55
N LEU A 31 8.51 15.87 -14.53
CA LEU A 31 7.36 16.40 -15.28
C LEU A 31 7.05 17.81 -14.81
N ALA A 32 7.04 18.76 -15.76
CA ALA A 32 6.83 20.18 -15.47
C ALA A 32 5.48 20.43 -14.78
N GLU A 33 4.46 19.67 -15.16
CA GLU A 33 3.11 19.75 -14.62
C GLU A 33 3.01 19.36 -13.15
N LEU A 34 3.93 18.51 -12.67
CA LEU A 34 3.98 18.09 -11.26
C LEU A 34 4.77 19.04 -10.36
N GLN A 35 5.63 19.91 -10.93
CA GLN A 35 6.52 20.75 -10.11
C GLN A 35 5.76 21.66 -9.12
N PRO A 36 4.67 22.34 -9.48
CA PRO A 36 3.92 23.15 -8.52
C PRO A 36 3.38 22.33 -7.34
N LEU A 37 2.89 21.12 -7.59
CA LEU A 37 2.39 20.23 -6.56
C LEU A 37 3.54 19.73 -5.65
N LEU A 38 4.62 19.23 -6.26
CA LEU A 38 5.76 18.67 -5.52
C LEU A 38 6.45 19.72 -4.63
N ALA A 39 6.43 21.01 -5.05
CA ALA A 39 7.06 22.09 -4.31
C ALA A 39 6.17 22.73 -3.22
N SER A 40 4.87 22.46 -3.20
CA SER A 40 3.91 23.23 -2.39
C SER A 40 3.32 22.49 -1.19
N THR A 41 3.52 21.17 -1.06
CA THR A 41 2.92 20.39 0.01
C THR A 41 3.80 19.21 0.44
N HIS A 42 3.50 18.64 1.59
CA HIS A 42 4.11 17.39 2.04
C HIS A 42 3.52 16.20 1.26
N HIS A 43 4.37 15.21 0.97
CA HIS A 43 4.01 14.01 0.22
C HIS A 43 4.29 12.77 1.04
N TYR A 44 3.24 11.96 1.26
CA TYR A 44 3.33 10.63 1.82
C TYR A 44 2.77 9.64 0.80
N ALA A 45 3.31 8.43 0.76
CA ALA A 45 2.92 7.46 -0.26
C ALA A 45 2.90 6.03 0.26
N THR A 46 2.00 5.24 -0.31
CA THR A 46 2.17 3.79 -0.44
C THR A 46 2.35 3.44 -1.92
N TRP A 47 2.71 2.22 -2.21
CA TRP A 47 2.90 1.74 -3.57
C TRP A 47 1.78 0.81 -4.03
N ASP A 48 1.78 0.52 -5.35
CA ASP A 48 1.15 -0.64 -5.93
C ASP A 48 2.10 -1.32 -6.93
N ASP A 49 1.62 -2.21 -7.79
CA ASP A 49 2.46 -3.03 -8.66
C ASP A 49 3.34 -2.22 -9.61
N HIS A 50 2.82 -1.14 -10.18
CA HIS A 50 3.58 -0.31 -11.13
C HIS A 50 4.72 0.48 -10.52
N ASP A 51 4.67 0.77 -9.21
CA ASP A 51 5.82 1.32 -8.46
C ASP A 51 6.82 0.23 -8.06
N PHE A 52 6.33 -0.99 -7.84
CA PHE A 52 7.08 -2.11 -7.27
C PHE A 52 7.84 -2.91 -8.33
N GLY A 53 7.21 -3.13 -9.51
CA GLY A 53 7.81 -3.94 -10.57
C GLY A 53 6.96 -4.05 -11.84
N PRO A 54 6.98 -5.22 -12.49
CA PRO A 54 6.05 -5.54 -13.57
C PRO A 54 4.59 -5.49 -13.13
N ASN A 55 3.68 -5.29 -14.09
CA ASN A 55 2.24 -5.38 -13.85
C ASN A 55 1.87 -6.66 -13.09
N ASN A 56 1.06 -6.54 -12.05
CA ASN A 56 0.64 -7.60 -11.14
C ASN A 56 1.80 -8.30 -10.39
N SER A 57 2.94 -7.64 -10.22
CA SER A 57 4.08 -8.21 -9.48
C SER A 57 3.77 -8.44 -8.01
N ASP A 58 4.38 -9.45 -7.44
CA ASP A 58 4.16 -9.97 -6.10
C ASP A 58 5.49 -10.18 -5.35
N GLY A 59 5.44 -10.73 -4.15
CA GLY A 59 6.59 -10.95 -3.29
C GLY A 59 7.69 -11.86 -3.86
N SER A 60 7.44 -12.54 -4.99
CA SER A 60 8.44 -13.33 -5.72
C SER A 60 9.30 -12.50 -6.68
N PHE A 61 8.97 -11.23 -6.88
CA PHE A 61 9.74 -10.34 -7.76
C PHE A 61 11.19 -10.24 -7.28
N TRP A 62 12.12 -10.61 -8.15
CA TRP A 62 13.56 -10.78 -7.80
C TRP A 62 14.28 -9.48 -7.42
N LEU A 63 13.74 -8.32 -7.80
CA LEU A 63 14.27 -7.00 -7.41
C LEU A 63 13.42 -6.28 -6.37
N LYS A 64 12.60 -6.99 -5.59
CA LYS A 64 11.73 -6.39 -4.57
C LYS A 64 12.50 -5.55 -3.53
N GLU A 65 13.72 -5.98 -3.15
CA GLU A 65 14.58 -5.21 -2.25
C GLU A 65 15.03 -3.89 -2.90
N THR A 66 15.39 -3.94 -4.18
CA THR A 66 15.72 -2.74 -4.96
C THR A 66 14.51 -1.81 -5.10
N ALA A 67 13.33 -2.36 -5.35
CA ALA A 67 12.08 -1.59 -5.40
C ALA A 67 11.84 -0.85 -4.08
N SER A 68 11.97 -1.56 -2.95
CA SER A 68 11.83 -0.99 -1.61
C SER A 68 12.88 0.10 -1.33
N GLU A 69 14.15 -0.15 -1.66
CA GLU A 69 15.23 0.84 -1.54
C GLU A 69 14.91 2.11 -2.32
N ILE A 70 14.53 1.98 -3.59
CA ILE A 70 14.26 3.13 -4.45
C ILE A 70 13.00 3.87 -4.03
N PHE A 71 11.94 3.16 -3.64
CA PHE A 71 10.76 3.80 -3.09
C PHE A 71 11.12 4.69 -1.88
N LYS A 72 11.87 4.15 -0.93
CA LYS A 72 12.35 4.88 0.27
C LYS A 72 13.24 6.08 -0.08
N LEU A 73 13.99 6.01 -1.18
CA LEU A 73 14.82 7.11 -1.66
C LEU A 73 14.00 8.29 -2.21
N PHE A 74 12.86 8.00 -2.84
CA PHE A 74 12.06 9.01 -3.56
C PHE A 74 10.86 9.54 -2.77
N TRP A 75 10.43 8.86 -1.70
CA TRP A 75 9.32 9.29 -0.88
C TRP A 75 9.78 9.65 0.54
N GLY A 76 9.21 10.74 1.07
CA GLY A 76 9.57 11.31 2.37
C GLY A 76 8.69 10.81 3.51
N ASN A 77 8.26 9.55 3.51
CA ASN A 77 7.52 8.99 4.64
C ASN A 77 8.38 9.05 5.91
N PRO A 78 7.80 9.31 7.09
CA PRO A 78 8.57 9.46 8.33
C PRO A 78 9.27 8.18 8.79
N ASN A 79 8.73 7.03 8.39
CA ASN A 79 9.27 5.72 8.69
C ASN A 79 8.87 4.70 7.62
N TYR A 80 9.52 3.56 7.66
CA TYR A 80 9.28 2.41 6.78
C TYR A 80 9.56 1.14 7.56
N ASP A 81 9.01 0.01 7.08
CA ASP A 81 9.27 -1.31 7.64
C ASP A 81 9.05 -1.36 9.16
N VAL A 82 7.96 -0.77 9.62
CA VAL A 82 7.61 -0.74 11.04
C VAL A 82 7.33 -2.12 11.63
N THR A 83 7.18 -3.13 10.80
CA THR A 83 7.02 -4.55 11.20
C THR A 83 8.38 -5.25 11.39
N GLY A 84 9.46 -4.73 10.81
CA GLY A 84 10.80 -5.35 10.82
C GLY A 84 10.97 -6.53 9.85
N ASN A 85 10.01 -6.73 8.93
CA ASN A 85 9.97 -7.88 8.00
C ASN A 85 10.21 -7.48 6.54
N GLY A 86 10.71 -6.26 6.32
CA GLY A 86 10.93 -5.70 4.97
C GLY A 86 9.71 -4.94 4.43
N GLY A 87 9.90 -4.35 3.24
CA GLY A 87 8.86 -3.57 2.57
C GLY A 87 8.80 -2.11 3.01
N ILE A 88 7.62 -1.50 2.84
CA ILE A 88 7.44 -0.05 3.03
C ILE A 88 6.34 0.31 4.03
N THR A 89 5.81 -0.66 4.77
CA THR A 89 4.78 -0.40 5.79
C THR A 89 5.21 0.72 6.73
N GLY A 90 4.34 1.71 6.91
CA GLY A 90 4.67 2.90 7.70
C GLY A 90 3.47 3.48 8.44
N PHE A 91 3.76 4.44 9.30
CA PHE A 91 2.76 5.15 10.10
C PHE A 91 3.17 6.62 10.27
N PHE A 92 2.18 7.49 10.30
CA PHE A 92 2.36 8.87 10.76
C PHE A 92 1.08 9.43 11.35
N GLN A 93 1.24 10.44 12.18
CA GLN A 93 0.13 11.23 12.72
C GLN A 93 0.14 12.63 12.11
N TRP A 94 -1.03 13.14 11.78
CA TRP A 94 -1.21 14.51 11.33
C TRP A 94 -2.38 15.16 12.07
N GLY A 95 -2.06 16.09 12.95
CA GLY A 95 -3.06 16.65 13.86
C GLY A 95 -3.61 15.57 14.80
N ASP A 96 -4.92 15.38 14.77
CA ASP A 96 -5.65 14.36 15.52
C ASP A 96 -6.02 13.13 14.69
N LEU A 97 -5.38 12.95 13.53
CA LEU A 97 -5.63 11.85 12.60
C LEU A 97 -4.42 10.92 12.51
N ASP A 98 -4.66 9.62 12.48
CA ASP A 98 -3.63 8.61 12.28
C ASP A 98 -3.70 8.01 10.89
N PHE A 99 -2.53 7.81 10.27
CA PHE A 99 -2.36 7.27 8.92
C PHE A 99 -1.46 6.04 8.94
N PHE A 100 -2.00 4.93 8.47
CA PHE A 100 -1.32 3.64 8.34
C PHE A 100 -1.10 3.35 6.86
N LEU A 101 0.17 3.32 6.43
CA LEU A 101 0.55 3.08 5.04
C LEU A 101 0.88 1.60 4.88
N MET A 102 0.02 0.86 4.18
CA MET A 102 0.14 -0.59 4.05
C MET A 102 0.90 -0.97 2.79
N ASP A 103 1.67 -2.04 2.90
CA ASP A 103 2.40 -2.64 1.80
C ASP A 103 1.65 -3.85 1.25
N ASN A 104 1.08 -3.72 0.06
CA ASN A 104 0.30 -4.78 -0.59
C ASN A 104 1.09 -5.58 -1.63
N ARG A 105 2.43 -5.43 -1.70
CA ARG A 105 3.27 -6.07 -2.72
C ARG A 105 4.40 -6.94 -2.17
N TYR A 106 5.15 -6.46 -1.20
CA TYR A 106 6.39 -7.10 -0.75
C TYR A 106 6.18 -8.53 -0.22
N HIS A 107 5.07 -8.79 0.46
CA HIS A 107 4.71 -10.09 1.03
C HIS A 107 3.60 -10.80 0.24
N ARG A 108 3.12 -10.20 -0.84
CA ARG A 108 2.00 -10.71 -1.61
C ARG A 108 2.28 -12.08 -2.21
N THR A 109 1.36 -13.00 -2.05
CA THR A 109 1.34 -14.26 -2.78
C THR A 109 0.88 -14.03 -4.22
N SER A 110 1.48 -14.72 -5.18
CA SER A 110 1.10 -14.62 -6.60
C SER A 110 -0.41 -14.81 -6.81
N ASN A 111 -0.96 -14.03 -7.74
CA ASN A 111 -2.36 -14.14 -8.16
C ASN A 111 -2.74 -15.55 -8.63
N ASN A 112 -1.78 -16.30 -9.19
CA ASN A 112 -1.96 -17.65 -9.72
C ASN A 112 -1.66 -18.76 -8.70
N ASN A 113 -1.33 -18.41 -7.47
CA ASN A 113 -1.17 -19.38 -6.39
C ASN A 113 -2.48 -19.46 -5.60
N PHE A 114 -3.15 -20.61 -5.64
CA PHE A 114 -4.44 -20.87 -5.02
C PHE A 114 -4.34 -21.73 -3.76
N THR A 115 -3.20 -21.68 -3.06
CA THR A 115 -3.04 -22.34 -1.76
C THR A 115 -3.86 -21.63 -0.68
N GLU A 116 -4.16 -22.32 0.43
CA GLU A 116 -4.95 -21.78 1.55
C GLU A 116 -4.23 -20.61 2.25
N ASP A 117 -2.90 -20.59 2.21
CA ASP A 117 -2.06 -19.56 2.87
C ASP A 117 -1.83 -18.29 2.01
N ARG A 118 -2.71 -18.01 1.06
CA ARG A 118 -2.59 -16.82 0.22
C ARG A 118 -2.71 -15.55 1.05
N GLN A 119 -1.76 -14.64 0.82
CA GLN A 119 -1.72 -13.35 1.51
C GLN A 119 -1.51 -12.19 0.52
N LEU A 120 -2.08 -11.05 0.84
CA LEU A 120 -1.86 -9.78 0.16
C LEU A 120 -0.95 -8.89 1.03
N LEU A 121 -1.28 -8.72 2.30
CA LEU A 121 -0.51 -7.95 3.28
C LEU A 121 0.44 -8.83 4.09
N GLY A 122 0.04 -10.04 4.37
CA GLY A 122 0.70 -10.93 5.32
C GLY A 122 0.24 -10.73 6.77
N LYS A 123 0.24 -11.85 7.50
CA LYS A 123 -0.28 -11.88 8.87
C LYS A 123 0.43 -10.90 9.80
N ASP A 124 1.75 -10.82 9.73
CA ASP A 124 2.55 -9.95 10.62
C ASP A 124 2.19 -8.47 10.45
N GLN A 125 1.96 -8.05 9.20
CA GLN A 125 1.54 -6.69 8.91
C GLN A 125 0.11 -6.40 9.43
N ILE A 126 -0.81 -7.35 9.30
CA ILE A 126 -2.16 -7.23 9.84
C ILE A 126 -2.13 -7.19 11.37
N ASP A 127 -1.41 -8.09 12.02
CA ASP A 127 -1.32 -8.14 13.47
C ASP A 127 -0.70 -6.85 14.06
N TRP A 128 0.33 -6.33 13.40
CA TRP A 128 0.88 -5.01 13.73
C TRP A 128 -0.19 -3.92 13.59
N LEU A 129 -0.91 -3.90 12.47
CA LEU A 129 -1.94 -2.89 12.20
C LEU A 129 -3.04 -2.92 13.27
N ILE A 130 -3.55 -4.10 13.64
CA ILE A 130 -4.59 -4.24 14.66
C ILE A 130 -4.11 -3.72 16.03
N ASN A 131 -2.86 -4.02 16.41
CA ASN A 131 -2.28 -3.51 17.65
C ASN A 131 -2.14 -1.98 17.61
N ALA A 132 -1.65 -1.44 16.50
CA ALA A 132 -1.46 0.00 16.33
C ALA A 132 -2.80 0.76 16.30
N LEU A 133 -3.81 0.23 15.59
CA LEU A 133 -5.16 0.78 15.57
C LEU A 133 -5.81 0.76 16.98
N SER A 134 -5.61 -0.32 17.73
CA SER A 134 -6.15 -0.46 19.10
C SER A 134 -5.48 0.51 20.09
N PHE A 135 -4.20 0.82 19.87
CA PHE A 135 -3.46 1.80 20.67
C PHE A 135 -3.84 3.25 20.35
N SER A 136 -4.24 3.50 19.10
CA SER A 136 -4.57 4.84 18.59
C SER A 136 -5.75 5.48 19.33
N GLN A 137 -5.57 6.73 19.76
CA GLN A 137 -6.63 7.57 20.34
C GLN A 137 -7.24 8.54 19.31
N ALA A 138 -6.79 8.49 18.06
CA ALA A 138 -7.29 9.34 16.98
C ALA A 138 -8.77 9.04 16.69
N PRO A 139 -9.62 10.07 16.50
CA PRO A 139 -11.03 9.86 16.14
C PRO A 139 -11.19 9.22 14.75
N PHE A 140 -10.24 9.45 13.83
CA PHE A 140 -10.19 8.80 12.53
C PHE A 140 -8.83 8.17 12.29
N LYS A 141 -8.86 6.93 11.77
CA LYS A 141 -7.72 6.08 11.48
C LYS A 141 -7.75 5.71 10.00
N PHE A 142 -6.91 6.37 9.21
CA PHE A 142 -6.85 6.16 7.78
C PHE A 142 -5.88 5.05 7.44
N ILE A 143 -6.36 4.02 6.75
CA ILE A 143 -5.55 2.90 6.26
C ILE A 143 -5.40 3.08 4.74
N ALA A 144 -4.21 3.48 4.31
CA ALA A 144 -3.87 3.67 2.90
C ALA A 144 -3.25 2.39 2.32
N ILE A 145 -3.77 1.92 1.20
CA ILE A 145 -3.37 0.69 0.54
C ILE A 145 -3.51 0.82 -0.98
N GLY A 146 -2.67 0.14 -1.76
CA GLY A 146 -2.66 0.22 -3.21
C GLY A 146 -3.94 -0.29 -3.90
N GLY A 147 -4.66 -1.25 -3.33
CA GLY A 147 -5.85 -1.85 -3.93
C GLY A 147 -7.07 -1.85 -3.03
N GLN A 148 -8.27 -2.02 -3.62
CA GLN A 148 -9.56 -1.92 -2.93
C GLN A 148 -9.74 -2.99 -1.84
N VAL A 149 -10.13 -2.57 -0.63
CA VAL A 149 -10.37 -3.43 0.54
C VAL A 149 -11.84 -3.82 0.66
N LEU A 150 -12.76 -2.87 0.61
CA LEU A 150 -14.18 -3.10 0.91
C LEU A 150 -14.98 -3.63 -0.29
N SER A 151 -14.47 -3.48 -1.51
CA SER A 151 -15.12 -4.05 -2.69
C SER A 151 -15.28 -5.58 -2.54
N SER A 152 -16.48 -6.08 -2.81
CA SER A 152 -16.78 -7.52 -2.80
C SER A 152 -16.48 -8.21 -4.14
N GLY A 153 -16.16 -7.45 -5.18
CA GLY A 153 -15.83 -7.98 -6.50
C GLY A 153 -14.48 -8.71 -6.48
N GLY A 154 -14.50 -10.03 -6.65
CA GLY A 154 -13.30 -10.86 -6.81
C GLY A 154 -12.69 -10.71 -8.21
N VAL A 155 -12.41 -9.48 -8.63
CA VAL A 155 -11.90 -9.13 -9.95
C VAL A 155 -10.65 -8.28 -9.84
N TYR A 156 -9.83 -8.34 -10.87
CA TYR A 156 -8.53 -7.67 -10.92
C TYR A 156 -7.69 -8.06 -9.70
N GLU A 157 -7.10 -7.12 -9.01
CA GLU A 157 -6.26 -7.39 -7.84
C GLU A 157 -6.90 -6.95 -6.52
N ASN A 158 -8.23 -6.73 -6.48
CA ASN A 158 -8.95 -6.37 -5.25
C ASN A 158 -8.67 -7.35 -4.12
N TYR A 159 -8.72 -6.87 -2.88
CA TYR A 159 -8.51 -7.71 -1.70
C TYR A 159 -9.53 -8.88 -1.61
N ALA A 160 -10.68 -8.76 -2.27
CA ALA A 160 -11.64 -9.86 -2.39
C ALA A 160 -11.09 -11.11 -3.13
N THR A 161 -9.99 -10.99 -3.87
CA THR A 161 -9.28 -12.14 -4.46
C THR A 161 -8.43 -12.91 -3.44
N TYR A 162 -8.27 -12.40 -2.23
CA TYR A 162 -7.64 -13.03 -1.05
C TYR A 162 -8.65 -13.11 0.11
N PRO A 163 -9.73 -13.88 -0.05
CA PRO A 163 -10.92 -13.78 0.80
C PRO A 163 -10.65 -14.13 2.28
N GLU A 164 -9.78 -15.11 2.55
CA GLU A 164 -9.48 -15.54 3.91
C GLU A 164 -8.71 -14.46 4.68
N GLU A 165 -7.68 -13.88 4.07
CA GLU A 165 -6.91 -12.80 4.69
C GLU A 165 -7.75 -11.53 4.85
N ARG A 166 -8.54 -11.16 3.83
CA ARG A 166 -9.48 -10.04 3.92
C ARG A 166 -10.46 -10.23 5.07
N LYS A 167 -11.02 -11.43 5.19
CA LYS A 167 -11.91 -11.78 6.31
C LYS A 167 -11.19 -11.64 7.65
N TYR A 168 -9.96 -12.14 7.75
CA TYR A 168 -9.15 -12.03 8.95
C TYR A 168 -8.96 -10.57 9.36
N LEU A 169 -8.55 -9.68 8.45
CA LEU A 169 -8.38 -8.25 8.73
C LEU A 169 -9.68 -7.61 9.25
N LEU A 170 -10.78 -7.81 8.53
CA LEU A 170 -12.06 -7.16 8.86
C LEU A 170 -12.65 -7.70 10.17
N ASP A 171 -12.52 -9.00 10.43
CA ASP A 171 -12.97 -9.61 11.70
C ASP A 171 -12.14 -9.10 12.87
N LYS A 172 -10.81 -8.97 12.72
CA LYS A 172 -9.94 -8.42 13.78
C LYS A 172 -10.27 -6.97 14.12
N ILE A 173 -10.57 -6.13 13.14
CA ILE A 173 -11.03 -4.75 13.39
C ILE A 173 -12.34 -4.77 14.19
N ARG A 174 -13.30 -5.63 13.82
CA ARG A 174 -14.60 -5.76 14.50
C ARG A 174 -14.45 -6.34 15.91
N GLU A 175 -13.70 -7.43 16.08
CA GLU A 175 -13.46 -8.08 17.37
C GLU A 175 -12.81 -7.12 18.38
N ALA A 176 -11.85 -6.33 17.93
CA ALA A 176 -11.18 -5.33 18.74
C ALA A 176 -12.01 -4.04 18.98
N LYS A 177 -13.23 -3.97 18.38
CA LYS A 177 -14.14 -2.82 18.48
C LYS A 177 -13.46 -1.50 18.11
N ILE A 178 -12.65 -1.53 17.05
CA ILE A 178 -11.92 -0.35 16.57
C ILE A 178 -12.88 0.52 15.78
N GLU A 179 -13.06 1.77 16.22
CA GLU A 179 -13.92 2.76 15.58
C GLU A 179 -13.11 3.76 14.76
N GLY A 180 -13.79 4.47 13.84
CA GLY A 180 -13.21 5.56 13.06
C GLY A 180 -12.26 5.10 11.96
N VAL A 181 -12.32 3.84 11.53
CA VAL A 181 -11.48 3.29 10.46
C VAL A 181 -12.01 3.72 9.08
N VAL A 182 -11.12 4.25 8.26
CA VAL A 182 -11.38 4.63 6.87
C VAL A 182 -10.28 4.05 5.97
N PHE A 183 -10.66 3.21 5.01
CA PHE A 183 -9.74 2.75 3.98
C PHE A 183 -9.64 3.78 2.85
N LEU A 184 -8.41 4.05 2.40
CA LEU A 184 -8.10 4.87 1.24
C LEU A 184 -7.39 3.98 0.23
N ASP A 185 -8.03 3.74 -0.90
CA ASP A 185 -7.64 2.71 -1.87
C ASP A 185 -7.22 3.34 -3.21
N GLY A 186 -6.29 2.71 -3.92
CA GLY A 186 -5.84 3.04 -5.28
C GLY A 186 -6.27 2.03 -6.34
N ASP A 187 -5.46 1.86 -7.39
CA ASP A 187 -5.53 0.88 -8.49
C ASP A 187 -6.67 1.11 -9.52
N ARG A 188 -7.89 1.30 -9.09
CA ARG A 188 -9.10 1.09 -9.92
C ARG A 188 -9.46 2.22 -10.89
N HIS A 189 -8.70 3.31 -10.95
CA HIS A 189 -8.90 4.44 -11.88
C HIS A 189 -10.33 5.01 -11.92
N HIS A 190 -11.09 4.86 -10.84
CA HIS A 190 -12.41 5.46 -10.68
C HIS A 190 -12.68 5.74 -9.19
N THR A 191 -13.55 6.67 -8.92
CA THR A 191 -13.96 6.98 -7.55
C THR A 191 -15.14 6.14 -7.14
N VAL A 192 -15.03 5.47 -5.98
CA VAL A 192 -16.13 4.73 -5.34
C VAL A 192 -16.10 4.99 -3.85
N LEU A 193 -17.27 5.08 -3.24
CA LEU A 193 -17.44 5.12 -1.79
C LEU A 193 -18.19 3.87 -1.35
N SER A 194 -17.56 3.07 -0.52
CA SER A 194 -18.12 1.83 0.03
C SER A 194 -18.27 1.95 1.54
N LYS A 195 -19.36 1.39 2.08
CA LYS A 195 -19.58 1.29 3.53
C LYS A 195 -19.92 -0.16 3.88
N MET A 196 -19.26 -0.69 4.90
CA MET A 196 -19.71 -1.93 5.53
C MET A 196 -20.89 -1.63 6.45
N HIS A 197 -21.93 -2.46 6.36
CA HIS A 197 -23.00 -2.51 7.35
C HIS A 197 -22.66 -3.59 8.37
N GLU A 198 -22.95 -3.31 9.62
CA GLU A 198 -22.87 -4.28 10.71
C GLU A 198 -23.85 -5.44 10.50
#